data_b4f1b0f9d060d485d36b8920b12cbcd8
#
_entry.id   b4f1b0f9d060d485d36b8920b12cbcd8
#
_cell.length_a   1.000
_cell.length_b   1.000
_cell.length_c   1.000
_cell.angle_alpha   90.00
_cell.angle_beta   90.00
_cell.angle_gamma   90.00
#
_symmetry.space_group_name_H-M   'P 1'
#
loop_
_entity.id
_entity.type
_entity.pdbx_description
1 polymer ?
#
loop_
_entity_poly.entity_id
_entity_poly.type
_entity_poly.pdbx_seq_one_letter_code
_entity_poly.pdbx_strand_id
1 'polypeptide(L)'
;PRPPRAGALPGAHAAREGEACGGPAGRRVADALDAAGLAADDVYLTNAVKHFRFEQRGGRRLHKSPDVAHVRACLPWLTAEVAAVGPRVVVAMGATAGRAVLGRPVRVTAERGRVLDLGDAEPASPFSPGAPGGGGRSEPSDGARLPRPTDAPRVVLTTHPSALLRVRDRAQREAAVAALVADLRHAADAADAAGTR
;
A
#
# COMPACT_ATOMS: atom_id res chain seq x y z
N PRO A 1 9.96 -21.04 -0.36
CA PRO A 1 9.98 -19.59 -0.63
C PRO A 1 9.01 -18.89 0.32
N ARG A 2 9.54 -17.93 1.08
CA ARG A 2 8.74 -17.16 2.05
C ARG A 2 7.89 -16.17 1.26
N PRO A 3 6.58 -16.02 1.50
CA PRO A 3 5.77 -15.06 0.78
C PRO A 3 6.21 -13.63 1.11
N PRO A 4 6.18 -12.68 0.13
CA PRO A 4 6.58 -11.30 0.34
C PRO A 4 5.73 -10.60 1.41
N ARG A 5 6.36 -9.75 2.21
CA ARG A 5 5.80 -9.22 3.45
C ARG A 5 4.87 -8.01 3.29
N ALA A 6 5.04 -7.17 2.28
CA ALA A 6 4.21 -5.96 2.15
C ALA A 6 4.28 -5.29 0.76
N GLY A 7 3.28 -4.51 0.43
CA GLY A 7 3.28 -3.69 -0.77
C GLY A 7 2.56 -2.37 -0.60
N ALA A 8 3.11 -1.28 -1.12
CA ALA A 8 2.38 -0.10 -1.57
C ALA A 8 3.26 1.00 -2.14
N LEU A 9 2.96 1.57 -3.26
CA LEU A 9 2.78 2.92 -3.72
C LEU A 9 3.71 3.63 -4.62
N PRO A 10 3.23 4.45 -5.51
CA PRO A 10 4.11 5.35 -6.24
C PRO A 10 3.69 6.76 -6.53
N GLY A 11 4.62 7.49 -7.16
CA GLY A 11 4.49 8.78 -7.75
C GLY A 11 4.76 8.79 -9.27
N ALA A 12 4.80 10.00 -9.87
CA ALA A 12 4.87 10.25 -11.31
C ALA A 12 6.10 9.69 -12.05
N HIS A 13 7.17 9.39 -11.37
CA HIS A 13 8.38 8.80 -11.96
C HIS A 13 8.19 7.32 -12.32
N ALA A 14 7.37 6.59 -11.57
CA ALA A 14 7.05 5.20 -11.85
C ALA A 14 6.48 4.96 -13.25
N ALA A 15 5.69 5.90 -13.77
CA ALA A 15 5.12 5.81 -15.11
C ALA A 15 6.18 5.95 -16.24
N ARG A 16 7.36 6.48 -15.95
CA ARG A 16 8.44 6.65 -16.92
C ARG A 16 9.48 5.53 -16.83
N GLU A 17 9.72 5.01 -15.64
CA GLU A 17 10.80 4.07 -15.33
C GLU A 17 10.32 2.64 -15.15
N GLY A 18 8.97 2.43 -15.18
CA GLY A 18 8.38 1.10 -14.94
C GLY A 18 8.48 0.63 -13.49
N GLU A 19 9.07 1.43 -12.61
CA GLU A 19 9.27 1.10 -11.20
C GLU A 19 8.22 1.77 -10.31
N ALA A 20 7.61 0.99 -9.44
CA ALA A 20 6.57 1.46 -8.52
C ALA A 20 7.04 2.59 -7.58
N CYS A 21 8.32 2.70 -7.33
CA CYS A 21 8.93 3.63 -6.38
C CYS A 21 10.10 4.44 -6.96
N GLY A 22 9.99 4.93 -8.18
CA GLY A 22 10.96 5.87 -8.76
C GLY A 22 10.96 7.24 -8.06
N GLY A 23 12.04 8.01 -8.24
CA GLY A 23 12.16 9.37 -7.76
C GLY A 23 12.45 9.55 -6.26
N PRO A 24 12.39 10.82 -5.77
CA PRO A 24 12.80 11.15 -4.38
C PRO A 24 11.97 10.46 -3.29
N ALA A 25 10.67 10.24 -3.53
CA ALA A 25 9.80 9.56 -2.57
C ALA A 25 10.14 8.07 -2.47
N GLY A 26 10.45 7.42 -3.58
CA GLY A 26 10.85 6.02 -3.62
C GLY A 26 12.17 5.78 -2.89
N ARG A 27 13.16 6.65 -3.07
CA ARG A 27 14.41 6.56 -2.29
C ARG A 27 14.13 6.60 -0.77
N ARG A 28 13.18 7.41 -0.31
CA ARG A 28 12.79 7.44 1.11
C ARG A 28 12.13 6.15 1.58
N VAL A 29 11.39 5.48 0.69
CA VAL A 29 10.86 4.14 1.01
C VAL A 29 12.00 3.13 1.15
N ALA A 30 12.93 3.11 0.19
CA ALA A 30 14.08 2.21 0.23
C ALA A 30 14.92 2.43 1.50
N ASP A 31 15.28 3.70 1.81
CA ASP A 31 16.01 4.06 3.03
C ASP A 31 15.27 3.59 4.30
N ALA A 32 13.93 3.72 4.31
CA ALA A 32 13.12 3.34 5.47
C ALA A 32 12.96 1.81 5.61
N LEU A 33 12.88 1.08 4.50
CA LEU A 33 12.88 -0.40 4.49
C LEU A 33 14.21 -0.94 5.04
N ASP A 34 15.33 -0.41 4.53
CA ASP A 34 16.66 -0.78 5.00
C ASP A 34 16.83 -0.50 6.50
N ALA A 35 16.47 0.71 6.94
CA ALA A 35 16.49 1.07 8.36
C ALA A 35 15.53 0.23 9.23
N ALA A 36 14.47 -0.32 8.64
CA ALA A 36 13.57 -1.25 9.33
C ALA A 36 14.11 -2.70 9.35
N GLY A 37 15.19 -2.99 8.62
CA GLY A 37 15.74 -4.34 8.46
C GLY A 37 14.93 -5.23 7.51
N LEU A 38 14.22 -4.63 6.56
CA LEU A 38 13.41 -5.33 5.57
C LEU A 38 14.18 -5.39 4.24
N ALA A 39 14.45 -6.59 3.76
CA ALA A 39 15.08 -6.76 2.46
C ALA A 39 14.10 -6.39 1.33
N ALA A 40 14.61 -5.79 0.26
CA ALA A 40 13.79 -5.41 -0.89
C ALA A 40 13.06 -6.62 -1.52
N ASP A 41 13.69 -7.79 -1.50
CA ASP A 41 13.13 -9.03 -2.04
C ASP A 41 11.98 -9.61 -1.20
N ASP A 42 11.84 -9.17 0.06
CA ASP A 42 10.75 -9.54 0.95
C ASP A 42 9.52 -8.64 0.77
N VAL A 43 9.62 -7.60 -0.06
CA VAL A 43 8.60 -6.55 -0.20
C VAL A 43 8.15 -6.39 -1.64
N TYR A 44 6.86 -6.51 -1.89
CA TYR A 44 6.26 -6.12 -3.18
C TYR A 44 5.75 -4.69 -3.11
N LEU A 45 6.29 -3.82 -3.94
CA LEU A 45 5.91 -2.41 -4.01
C LEU A 45 4.96 -2.16 -5.18
N THR A 46 3.81 -1.58 -4.90
CA THR A 46 2.82 -1.24 -5.93
C THR A 46 2.08 0.07 -5.63
N ASN A 47 1.21 0.45 -6.55
CA ASN A 47 0.39 1.65 -6.52
C ASN A 47 -1.08 1.32 -6.30
N ALA A 48 -1.71 1.97 -5.32
CA ALA A 48 -3.16 1.93 -5.19
C ALA A 48 -3.89 2.53 -6.40
N VAL A 49 -3.29 3.53 -7.04
CA VAL A 49 -3.79 4.13 -8.28
C VAL A 49 -2.71 4.01 -9.36
N LYS A 50 -3.01 3.25 -10.40
CA LYS A 50 -2.05 2.90 -11.46
C LYS A 50 -1.77 4.06 -12.43
N HIS A 51 -2.62 5.08 -12.45
CA HIS A 51 -2.55 6.19 -13.39
C HIS A 51 -2.21 7.50 -12.68
N PHE A 52 -1.25 8.23 -13.25
CA PHE A 52 -0.86 9.53 -12.75
C PHE A 52 -1.89 10.59 -13.15
N ARG A 53 -2.61 11.14 -12.17
CA ARG A 53 -3.49 12.29 -12.40
C ARG A 53 -2.70 13.58 -12.40
N PHE A 54 -2.81 14.37 -13.44
CA PHE A 54 -2.17 15.67 -13.55
C PHE A 54 -3.08 16.72 -14.17
N GLU A 55 -2.78 17.98 -13.88
CA GLU A 55 -3.32 19.14 -14.56
C GLU A 55 -2.20 19.78 -15.36
N GLN A 56 -2.48 20.14 -16.61
CA GLN A 56 -1.50 20.83 -17.44
C GLN A 56 -1.67 22.34 -17.24
N ARG A 57 -0.62 23.00 -16.77
CA ARG A 57 -0.61 24.44 -16.55
C ARG A 57 0.69 25.05 -17.08
N GLY A 58 0.60 25.93 -18.06
CA GLY A 58 1.77 26.58 -18.65
C GLY A 58 2.85 25.61 -19.15
N GLY A 59 2.48 24.52 -19.82
CA GLY A 59 3.40 23.51 -20.33
C GLY A 59 3.94 22.51 -19.27
N ARG A 60 3.62 22.70 -17.99
CA ARG A 60 4.02 21.79 -16.90
C ARG A 60 2.86 20.91 -16.46
N ARG A 61 3.17 19.64 -16.16
CA ARG A 61 2.23 18.68 -15.55
C ARG A 61 2.30 18.83 -14.03
N LEU A 62 1.22 19.33 -13.42
CA LEU A 62 1.10 19.43 -11.97
C LEU A 62 0.35 18.21 -11.44
N HIS A 63 0.96 17.50 -10.51
CA HIS A 63 0.34 16.36 -9.85
C HIS A 63 -0.94 16.78 -9.12
N LYS A 64 -2.02 16.04 -9.35
CA LYS A 64 -3.28 16.14 -8.62
C LYS A 64 -3.53 14.88 -7.83
N SER A 65 -4.02 15.04 -6.62
CA SER A 65 -4.46 13.88 -5.83
C SER A 65 -5.60 13.16 -6.58
N PRO A 66 -5.56 11.83 -6.67
CA PRO A 66 -6.65 11.07 -7.23
C PRO A 66 -7.90 11.23 -6.36
N ASP A 67 -9.05 11.27 -6.99
CA ASP A 67 -10.34 11.21 -6.30
C ASP A 67 -10.83 9.76 -6.14
N VAL A 68 -12.00 9.60 -5.55
CA VAL A 68 -12.60 8.29 -5.27
C VAL A 68 -12.83 7.47 -6.55
N ALA A 69 -13.22 8.14 -7.65
CA ALA A 69 -13.46 7.45 -8.92
C ALA A 69 -12.17 6.85 -9.49
N HIS A 70 -11.04 7.57 -9.39
CA HIS A 70 -9.74 7.06 -9.82
C HIS A 70 -9.28 5.87 -8.96
N VAL A 71 -9.51 5.93 -7.64
CA VAL A 71 -9.23 4.81 -6.74
C VAL A 71 -10.05 3.59 -7.16
N ARG A 72 -11.37 3.75 -7.29
CA ARG A 72 -12.29 2.65 -7.68
C ARG A 72 -11.92 2.03 -9.03
N ALA A 73 -11.56 2.83 -10.02
CA ALA A 73 -11.16 2.34 -11.32
C ALA A 73 -9.89 1.47 -11.28
N CYS A 74 -9.02 1.67 -10.28
CA CYS A 74 -7.78 0.91 -10.12
C CYS A 74 -7.90 -0.30 -9.17
N LEU A 75 -8.99 -0.42 -8.42
CA LEU A 75 -9.19 -1.51 -7.45
C LEU A 75 -9.07 -2.92 -8.07
N PRO A 76 -9.60 -3.23 -9.27
CA PRO A 76 -9.46 -4.57 -9.84
C PRO A 76 -8.00 -5.02 -9.99
N TRP A 77 -7.11 -4.10 -10.42
CA TRP A 77 -5.67 -4.40 -10.54
C TRP A 77 -5.02 -4.60 -9.17
N LEU A 78 -5.31 -3.72 -8.20
CA LEU A 78 -4.78 -3.85 -6.85
C LEU A 78 -5.21 -5.17 -6.20
N THR A 79 -6.48 -5.56 -6.39
CA THR A 79 -7.01 -6.83 -5.88
C THR A 79 -6.31 -8.02 -6.52
N ALA A 80 -6.11 -8.00 -7.84
CA ALA A 80 -5.42 -9.06 -8.56
C ALA A 80 -3.96 -9.19 -8.12
N GLU A 81 -3.25 -8.07 -7.92
CA GLU A 81 -1.88 -8.07 -7.42
C GLU A 81 -1.80 -8.65 -6.00
N VAL A 82 -2.67 -8.22 -5.10
CA VAL A 82 -2.68 -8.76 -3.71
C VAL A 82 -3.01 -10.25 -3.71
N ALA A 83 -3.93 -10.70 -4.57
CA ALA A 83 -4.24 -12.12 -4.71
C ALA A 83 -3.06 -12.93 -5.27
N ALA A 84 -2.33 -12.39 -6.25
CA ALA A 84 -1.16 -13.04 -6.84
C ALA A 84 0.04 -13.09 -5.89
N VAL A 85 0.26 -12.03 -5.11
CA VAL A 85 1.37 -11.91 -4.16
C VAL A 85 1.08 -12.65 -2.86
N GLY A 86 -0.17 -12.70 -2.40
CA GLY A 86 -0.59 -13.33 -1.15
C GLY A 86 0.11 -12.74 0.09
N PRO A 87 0.19 -11.41 0.27
CA PRO A 87 0.93 -10.83 1.37
C PRO A 87 0.23 -11.11 2.70
N ARG A 88 1.00 -11.32 3.77
CA ARG A 88 0.45 -11.42 5.13
C ARG A 88 0.06 -10.08 5.72
N VAL A 89 0.73 -9.02 5.29
CA VAL A 89 0.48 -7.64 5.71
C VAL A 89 0.53 -6.72 4.50
N VAL A 90 -0.39 -5.79 4.42
CA VAL A 90 -0.40 -4.67 3.47
C VAL A 90 -0.09 -3.39 4.20
N VAL A 91 0.99 -2.71 3.83
CA VAL A 91 1.30 -1.37 4.34
C VAL A 91 0.70 -0.32 3.42
N ALA A 92 -0.35 0.35 3.88
CA ALA A 92 -1.02 1.41 3.15
C ALA A 92 -0.38 2.77 3.45
N MET A 93 0.40 3.30 2.51
CA MET A 93 1.12 4.57 2.70
C MET A 93 0.26 5.77 2.25
N GLY A 94 -0.28 6.50 3.22
CA GLY A 94 -1.07 7.70 3.00
C GLY A 94 -2.56 7.45 2.76
N ALA A 95 -3.34 8.54 2.72
CA ALA A 95 -4.80 8.48 2.70
C ALA A 95 -5.39 7.80 1.46
N THR A 96 -4.75 7.92 0.29
CA THR A 96 -5.22 7.30 -0.95
C THR A 96 -5.11 5.78 -0.88
N ALA A 97 -3.95 5.28 -0.44
CA ALA A 97 -3.73 3.85 -0.27
C ALA A 97 -4.61 3.28 0.85
N GLY A 98 -4.69 3.98 1.99
CA GLY A 98 -5.58 3.59 3.07
C GLY A 98 -7.04 3.47 2.63
N ARG A 99 -7.53 4.45 1.86
CA ARG A 99 -8.89 4.38 1.29
C ARG A 99 -9.06 3.21 0.31
N ALA A 100 -8.06 2.95 -0.53
CA ALA A 100 -8.14 1.86 -1.50
C ALA A 100 -8.23 0.51 -0.81
N VAL A 101 -7.44 0.31 0.25
CA VAL A 101 -7.36 -0.97 0.96
C VAL A 101 -8.53 -1.15 1.93
N LEU A 102 -8.89 -0.12 2.70
CA LEU A 102 -9.93 -0.20 3.75
C LEU A 102 -11.34 0.12 3.24
N GLY A 103 -11.49 0.62 2.00
CA GLY A 103 -12.80 0.99 1.42
C GLY A 103 -13.43 2.26 2.00
N ARG A 104 -12.84 2.87 3.03
CA ARG A 104 -13.32 4.04 3.76
C ARG A 104 -12.30 5.18 3.80
N PRO A 105 -12.73 6.42 4.10
CA PRO A 105 -11.81 7.49 4.42
C PRO A 105 -10.95 7.15 5.65
N VAL A 106 -9.67 7.53 5.62
CA VAL A 106 -8.73 7.29 6.74
C VAL A 106 -8.11 8.60 7.22
N ARG A 107 -7.82 8.67 8.51
CA ARG A 107 -7.06 9.77 9.13
C ARG A 107 -5.66 9.27 9.44
N VAL A 108 -4.73 9.44 8.50
CA VAL A 108 -3.37 8.90 8.61
C VAL A 108 -2.69 9.25 9.92
N THR A 109 -2.80 10.51 10.39
CA THR A 109 -2.19 10.96 11.64
C THR A 109 -2.75 10.30 12.90
N ALA A 110 -4.01 9.86 12.87
CA ALA A 110 -4.67 9.24 14.00
C ALA A 110 -4.63 7.71 13.97
N GLU A 111 -4.55 7.13 12.76
CA GLU A 111 -4.68 5.69 12.56
C GLU A 111 -3.35 5.00 12.20
N ARG A 112 -2.26 5.78 11.94
CA ARG A 112 -0.96 5.22 11.56
C ARG A 112 -0.35 4.34 12.65
N GLY A 113 0.47 3.40 12.25
CA GLY A 113 1.22 2.52 13.15
C GLY A 113 0.37 1.45 13.86
N ARG A 114 -0.92 1.36 13.54
CA ARG A 114 -1.82 0.35 14.10
C ARG A 114 -2.02 -0.78 13.10
N VAL A 115 -2.09 -2.01 13.59
CA VAL A 115 -2.57 -3.13 12.80
C VAL A 115 -4.09 -3.07 12.77
N LEU A 116 -4.64 -3.04 11.57
CA LEU A 116 -6.07 -3.02 11.29
C LEU A 116 -6.43 -4.36 10.64
N ASP A 117 -7.46 -4.99 11.15
CA ASP A 117 -8.01 -6.17 10.52
C ASP A 117 -8.99 -5.76 9.40
N LEU A 118 -9.01 -6.50 8.30
CA LEU A 118 -9.95 -6.23 7.21
C LEU A 118 -11.41 -6.50 7.58
N GLY A 119 -11.66 -7.15 8.72
CA GLY A 119 -12.98 -7.25 9.33
C GLY A 119 -13.56 -5.89 9.76
N ASP A 120 -12.69 -4.90 10.02
CA ASP A 120 -13.04 -3.52 10.33
C ASP A 120 -13.20 -2.64 9.07
N ALA A 121 -12.96 -3.23 7.89
CA ALA A 121 -13.12 -2.54 6.62
C ALA A 121 -14.59 -2.44 6.22
N GLU A 122 -14.94 -1.33 5.57
CA GLU A 122 -16.27 -1.19 4.97
C GLU A 122 -16.51 -2.30 3.92
N PRO A 123 -17.76 -2.71 3.70
CA PRO A 123 -18.11 -3.70 2.68
C PRO A 123 -17.60 -3.35 1.26
N ALA A 124 -17.30 -2.10 1.03
CA ALA A 124 -16.71 -1.61 -0.23
C ALA A 124 -15.19 -1.86 -0.33
N SER A 125 -14.54 -2.42 0.71
CA SER A 125 -13.13 -2.83 0.60
C SER A 125 -13.02 -4.01 -0.36
N PRO A 126 -12.07 -3.96 -1.31
CA PRO A 126 -11.85 -5.07 -2.24
C PRO A 126 -11.33 -6.34 -1.54
N PHE A 127 -10.94 -6.23 -0.28
CA PHE A 127 -10.39 -7.31 0.54
C PHE A 127 -11.35 -7.77 1.65
N SER A 128 -12.55 -7.16 1.75
CA SER A 128 -13.55 -7.58 2.74
C SER A 128 -14.05 -9.00 2.44
N PRO A 129 -14.31 -9.80 3.48
CA PRO A 129 -14.99 -11.09 3.30
C PRO A 129 -16.32 -10.89 2.57
N GLY A 130 -16.49 -11.53 1.41
CA GLY A 130 -17.72 -11.41 0.62
C GLY A 130 -17.76 -10.22 -0.35
N ALA A 131 -16.67 -9.46 -0.53
CA ALA A 131 -16.59 -8.51 -1.63
C ALA A 131 -16.88 -9.24 -2.96
N PRO A 132 -17.77 -8.70 -3.84
CA PRO A 132 -18.02 -9.32 -5.12
C PRO A 132 -16.72 -9.26 -5.92
N GLY A 133 -16.05 -10.39 -6.02
CA GLY A 133 -14.92 -10.55 -6.92
C GLY A 133 -15.38 -10.15 -8.30
N GLY A 134 -14.64 -9.23 -8.95
CA GLY A 134 -14.95 -8.77 -10.29
C GLY A 134 -15.21 -9.99 -11.20
N GLY A 135 -16.47 -10.12 -11.61
CA GLY A 135 -16.97 -11.31 -12.28
C GLY A 135 -16.30 -11.56 -13.61
N GLY A 136 -15.62 -12.62 -13.68
CA GLY A 136 -15.19 -13.36 -14.84
C GLY A 136 -15.02 -14.78 -14.34
N ARG A 137 -16.07 -15.59 -14.44
CA ARG A 137 -15.97 -17.04 -14.24
C ARG A 137 -15.08 -17.60 -15.35
N SER A 138 -13.80 -17.60 -15.10
CA SER A 138 -12.90 -18.61 -15.62
C SER A 138 -12.46 -19.37 -14.37
N GLU A 139 -12.98 -20.58 -14.18
CA GLU A 139 -12.42 -21.48 -13.18
C GLU A 139 -10.93 -21.64 -13.51
N PRO A 140 -10.01 -21.31 -12.59
CA PRO A 140 -8.63 -21.67 -12.79
C PRO A 140 -8.56 -23.19 -12.63
N SER A 141 -8.35 -23.89 -13.71
CA SER A 141 -7.82 -25.23 -13.68
C SER A 141 -6.46 -25.15 -13.02
N ASP A 142 -6.30 -25.91 -11.93
CA ASP A 142 -5.15 -26.06 -11.09
C ASP A 142 -5.01 -25.10 -9.90
N GLY A 143 -5.57 -25.53 -8.77
CA GLY A 143 -4.94 -25.47 -7.44
C GLY A 143 -4.70 -24.11 -6.78
N ALA A 144 -4.93 -22.98 -7.43
CA ALA A 144 -4.83 -21.68 -6.81
C ALA A 144 -6.07 -21.39 -5.95
N ARG A 145 -6.01 -21.80 -4.71
CA ARG A 145 -7.03 -21.54 -3.71
C ARG A 145 -7.10 -20.04 -3.45
N LEU A 146 -8.23 -19.43 -3.76
CA LEU A 146 -8.52 -18.06 -3.30
C LEU A 146 -8.34 -18.00 -1.78
N PRO A 147 -7.69 -16.94 -1.25
CA PRO A 147 -7.49 -16.82 0.20
C PRO A 147 -8.84 -16.90 0.91
N ARG A 148 -8.92 -17.73 1.94
CA ARG A 148 -10.10 -17.81 2.81
C ARG A 148 -10.22 -16.52 3.61
N PRO A 149 -11.39 -16.17 4.14
CA PRO A 149 -11.56 -14.99 5.02
C PRO A 149 -10.58 -14.96 6.20
N THR A 150 -10.08 -16.09 6.65
CA THR A 150 -9.03 -16.24 7.67
C THR A 150 -7.63 -15.90 7.16
N ASP A 151 -7.45 -15.82 5.83
CA ASP A 151 -6.16 -15.58 5.18
C ASP A 151 -6.06 -14.13 4.64
N ALA A 152 -7.03 -13.28 4.95
CA ALA A 152 -6.99 -11.87 4.55
C ALA A 152 -5.78 -11.16 5.17
N PRO A 153 -5.03 -10.35 4.41
CA PRO A 153 -3.85 -9.68 4.93
C PRO A 153 -4.24 -8.67 6.02
N ARG A 154 -3.42 -8.53 7.04
CA ARG A 154 -3.52 -7.41 7.98
C ARG A 154 -3.10 -6.12 7.29
N VAL A 155 -3.60 -4.99 7.76
CA VAL A 155 -3.28 -3.68 7.19
C VAL A 155 -2.58 -2.81 8.22
N VAL A 156 -1.46 -2.20 7.83
CA VAL A 156 -0.82 -1.14 8.61
C VAL A 156 -0.88 0.15 7.81
N LEU A 157 -1.51 1.18 8.36
CA LEU A 157 -1.56 2.50 7.76
C LEU A 157 -0.33 3.30 8.20
N THR A 158 0.34 3.98 7.27
CA THR A 158 1.47 4.85 7.57
C THR A 158 1.47 6.13 6.73
N THR A 159 2.39 7.04 7.02
CA THR A 159 2.54 8.30 6.30
C THR A 159 3.10 8.06 4.90
N HIS A 160 2.58 8.79 3.90
CA HIS A 160 3.13 8.73 2.56
C HIS A 160 4.53 9.36 2.51
N PRO A 161 5.54 8.73 1.89
CA PRO A 161 6.92 9.23 1.88
C PRO A 161 7.08 10.64 1.30
N SER A 162 6.22 11.05 0.36
CA SER A 162 6.23 12.41 -0.17
C SER A 162 5.88 13.49 0.88
N ALA A 163 5.21 13.12 1.97
CA ALA A 163 4.95 14.05 3.07
C ALA A 163 6.25 14.41 3.81
N LEU A 164 7.19 13.46 3.93
CA LEU A 164 8.49 13.68 4.54
C LEU A 164 9.31 14.74 3.77
N LEU A 165 9.16 14.79 2.46
CA LEU A 165 9.86 15.77 1.60
C LEU A 165 9.36 17.21 1.83
N ARG A 166 8.18 17.39 2.42
CA ARG A 166 7.57 18.71 2.69
C ARG A 166 7.91 19.25 4.06
N VAL A 167 8.45 18.42 4.95
CA VAL A 167 8.86 18.84 6.30
C VAL A 167 10.15 19.64 6.19
N ARG A 168 10.10 20.93 6.52
CA ARG A 168 11.24 21.85 6.43
C ARG A 168 12.16 21.74 7.63
N ASP A 169 11.57 21.63 8.82
CA ASP A 169 12.31 21.48 10.05
C ASP A 169 13.03 20.13 10.10
N ARG A 170 14.31 20.17 10.49
CA ARG A 170 15.18 18.99 10.50
C ARG A 170 14.74 17.96 11.54
N ALA A 171 14.51 18.42 12.77
CA ALA A 171 14.14 17.54 13.86
C ALA A 171 12.77 16.88 13.62
N GLN A 172 11.80 17.65 13.11
CA GLN A 172 10.50 17.12 12.73
C GLN A 172 10.61 16.10 11.58
N ARG A 173 11.51 16.33 10.63
CA ARG A 173 11.76 15.39 9.53
C ARG A 173 12.37 14.09 10.03
N GLU A 174 13.38 14.17 10.90
CA GLU A 174 14.01 13.00 11.53
C GLU A 174 12.96 12.20 12.33
N ALA A 175 12.14 12.88 13.12
CA ALA A 175 11.04 12.23 13.86
C ALA A 175 10.02 11.55 12.92
N ALA A 176 9.68 12.19 11.80
CA ALA A 176 8.73 11.62 10.84
C ALA A 176 9.31 10.40 10.10
N VAL A 177 10.62 10.40 9.80
CA VAL A 177 11.33 9.24 9.25
C VAL A 177 11.37 8.11 10.28
N ALA A 178 11.76 8.40 11.52
CA ALA A 178 11.79 7.39 12.58
C ALA A 178 10.41 6.75 12.79
N ALA A 179 9.37 7.57 12.72
CA ALA A 179 8.00 7.09 12.83
C ALA A 179 7.59 6.18 11.64
N LEU A 180 8.01 6.49 10.42
CA LEU A 180 7.80 5.59 9.26
C LEU A 180 8.53 4.26 9.45
N VAL A 181 9.79 4.30 9.90
CA VAL A 181 10.57 3.08 10.18
C VAL A 181 9.90 2.23 11.26
N ALA A 182 9.39 2.85 12.32
CA ALA A 182 8.67 2.15 13.37
C ALA A 182 7.40 1.46 12.86
N ASP A 183 6.61 2.13 11.99
CA ASP A 183 5.43 1.52 11.37
C ASP A 183 5.79 0.32 10.48
N LEU A 184 6.90 0.40 9.74
CA LEU A 184 7.38 -0.70 8.90
C LEU A 184 7.84 -1.89 9.74
N ARG A 185 8.53 -1.67 10.85
CA ARG A 185 8.90 -2.73 11.81
C ARG A 185 7.66 -3.38 12.40
N HIS A 186 6.68 -2.59 12.83
CA HIS A 186 5.42 -3.10 13.34
C HIS A 186 4.68 -3.94 12.31
N ALA A 187 4.70 -3.55 11.04
CA ALA A 187 4.14 -4.35 9.95
C ALA A 187 4.89 -5.69 9.76
N ALA A 188 6.23 -5.69 9.91
CA ALA A 188 7.03 -6.91 9.84
C ALA A 188 6.69 -7.88 10.99
N ASP A 189 6.62 -7.35 12.22
CA ASP A 189 6.25 -8.13 13.41
C ASP A 189 4.85 -8.74 13.26
N ALA A 190 3.89 -7.94 12.73
CA ALA A 190 2.55 -8.44 12.45
C ALA A 190 2.53 -9.54 11.37
N ALA A 191 3.42 -9.47 10.38
CA ALA A 191 3.55 -10.51 9.35
C ALA A 191 4.15 -11.80 9.92
N ASP A 192 5.12 -11.72 10.83
CA ASP A 192 5.73 -12.89 11.48
C ASP A 192 4.73 -13.56 12.42
N ALA A 193 3.99 -12.78 13.20
CA ALA A 193 2.94 -13.30 14.08
C ALA A 193 1.80 -14.00 13.32
N ALA A 194 1.54 -13.63 12.06
CA ALA A 194 0.55 -14.30 11.20
C ALA A 194 1.08 -15.62 10.60
N GLY A 195 2.39 -15.79 10.51
CA GLY A 195 3.02 -16.99 9.94
C GLY A 195 3.27 -18.12 10.94
N THR A 196 2.98 -17.90 12.20
CA THR A 196 3.24 -18.86 13.31
C THR A 196 1.97 -19.64 13.72
N ARG A 197 0.86 -19.45 13.01
CA ARG A 197 -0.42 -20.16 13.26
C ARG A 197 -0.69 -21.24 12.23
#